data_4c913002c8e1aba7c254970a00e1e727
#
_entry.id   4c913002c8e1aba7c254970a00e1e727
#
_cell.length_a   1.000
_cell.length_b   1.000
_cell.length_c   1.000
_cell.angle_alpha   90.00
_cell.angle_beta   90.00
_cell.angle_gamma   90.00
#
_symmetry.space_group_name_H-M   'P 1'
#
loop_
_entity.id
_entity.type
_entity.pdbx_description
1 polymer ?
#
loop_
_entity_poly.entity_id
_entity_poly.type
_entity_poly.pdbx_seq_one_letter_code
_entity_poly.pdbx_strand_id
1 'polypeptide(L)'
;MIKIRFFSLLIVLYSFSVNGQNTRFFVSAHQDDWQLFMNPNVHESIKNEADKTVIIHTTAGEAGAGMGNDAYYKAREEGSLAAVRFLSNTYRTGAGLGAGMERTYVNLNNHKILRYQYRNCIVYLLRFPDGNGQGTGYELHQFKTLAKLFDGNSRDVPTIDKSTIYKDREDLEKTIKALILKEQAGGNTEIHLADTDQKINPNDHSDHQTSSKFFQAVAKEIGGMTLYLYTNYASAQLDKNVPEEGFLVSAAAWGVTTAHIADHRHYSTWDDAHNSWIGRQYFRTIRIPKK
;
A
#
# COMPACT_ATOMS: atom_id res chain seq x y z
N MET A 1 15.51 -58.19 -48.42
CA MET A 1 14.37 -57.31 -48.10
C MET A 1 14.56 -56.73 -46.71
N ILE A 2 14.91 -55.43 -46.61
CA ILE A 2 15.16 -54.74 -45.35
C ILE A 2 13.81 -54.14 -44.91
N LYS A 3 13.30 -54.58 -43.75
CA LYS A 3 12.09 -54.04 -43.15
C LYS A 3 12.46 -52.77 -42.30
N ILE A 4 12.12 -51.58 -42.82
CA ILE A 4 12.22 -50.31 -42.08
C ILE A 4 11.02 -50.21 -41.11
N ARG A 5 11.28 -50.24 -39.81
CA ARG A 5 10.27 -49.95 -38.78
C ARG A 5 10.24 -48.46 -38.54
N PHE A 6 9.13 -47.79 -38.87
CA PHE A 6 8.85 -46.44 -38.49
C PHE A 6 8.49 -46.41 -36.99
N PHE A 7 9.30 -45.72 -36.21
CA PHE A 7 8.98 -45.39 -34.80
C PHE A 7 8.27 -44.04 -34.82
N SER A 8 6.95 -44.03 -34.59
CA SER A 8 6.19 -42.80 -34.40
C SER A 8 6.47 -42.23 -32.99
N LEU A 9 7.24 -41.13 -32.91
CA LEU A 9 7.47 -40.40 -31.67
C LEU A 9 6.23 -39.55 -31.36
N LEU A 10 5.44 -39.98 -30.39
CA LEU A 10 4.28 -39.22 -29.90
C LEU A 10 4.80 -38.10 -28.97
N ILE A 11 4.90 -36.87 -29.48
CA ILE A 11 5.22 -35.67 -28.65
C ILE A 11 3.95 -35.26 -27.93
N VAL A 12 3.86 -35.56 -26.63
CA VAL A 12 2.81 -35.05 -25.74
C VAL A 12 3.20 -33.65 -25.34
N LEU A 13 2.57 -32.64 -25.94
CA LEU A 13 2.69 -31.26 -25.54
C LEU A 13 1.88 -31.03 -24.24
N TYR A 14 2.55 -31.03 -23.10
CA TYR A 14 1.96 -30.56 -21.85
C TYR A 14 1.84 -29.05 -21.94
N SER A 15 0.62 -28.55 -22.12
CA SER A 15 0.31 -27.13 -21.94
C SER A 15 0.35 -26.82 -20.44
N PHE A 16 1.48 -26.34 -19.94
CA PHE A 16 1.52 -25.72 -18.62
C PHE A 16 0.77 -24.39 -18.70
N SER A 17 -0.44 -24.35 -18.16
CA SER A 17 -1.09 -23.06 -17.87
C SER A 17 -0.26 -22.40 -16.78
N VAL A 18 0.63 -21.51 -17.17
CA VAL A 18 1.30 -20.60 -16.22
C VAL A 18 0.22 -19.63 -15.76
N ASN A 19 -0.47 -19.94 -14.68
CA ASN A 19 -1.30 -18.97 -14.00
C ASN A 19 -0.36 -17.85 -13.53
N GLY A 20 -0.55 -16.63 -14.05
CA GLY A 20 0.23 -15.49 -13.62
C GLY A 20 0.10 -15.28 -12.11
N GLN A 21 1.14 -14.73 -11.49
CA GLN A 21 1.14 -14.38 -10.07
C GLN A 21 0.06 -13.34 -9.79
N ASN A 22 -0.75 -13.53 -8.74
CA ASN A 22 -1.68 -12.50 -8.30
C ASN A 22 -0.91 -11.30 -7.72
N THR A 23 -1.46 -10.11 -7.92
CA THR A 23 -0.88 -8.89 -7.36
C THR A 23 -1.92 -8.18 -6.52
N ARG A 24 -1.59 -7.92 -5.25
CA ARG A 24 -2.43 -7.21 -4.31
C ARG A 24 -1.77 -5.89 -3.92
N PHE A 25 -2.43 -4.80 -4.28
CA PHE A 25 -2.02 -3.44 -3.94
C PHE A 25 -2.76 -2.98 -2.68
N PHE A 26 -2.03 -2.53 -1.68
CA PHE A 26 -2.56 -1.93 -0.46
C PHE A 26 -2.17 -0.45 -0.44
N VAL A 27 -3.15 0.41 -0.67
CA VAL A 27 -2.94 1.85 -0.77
C VAL A 27 -3.23 2.47 0.59
N SER A 28 -2.18 2.84 1.26
CA SER A 28 -2.15 3.53 2.53
C SER A 28 -1.87 5.01 2.28
N ALA A 29 -2.68 5.92 2.78
CA ALA A 29 -2.30 7.32 2.76
C ALA A 29 -1.11 7.58 3.67
N HIS A 30 -1.17 7.04 4.88
CA HIS A 30 -0.12 7.09 5.89
C HIS A 30 0.50 5.70 6.13
N GLN A 31 1.60 5.64 6.87
CA GLN A 31 2.39 4.42 7.01
C GLN A 31 1.74 3.35 7.90
N ASP A 32 0.76 3.72 8.68
CA ASP A 32 0.03 2.87 9.63
C ASP A 32 -1.31 2.34 9.11
N ASP A 33 -1.91 2.96 8.10
CA ASP A 33 -3.27 2.61 7.63
C ASP A 33 -3.42 1.13 7.26
N TRP A 34 -2.42 0.55 6.58
CA TRP A 34 -2.48 -0.85 6.18
C TRP A 34 -2.48 -1.80 7.38
N GLN A 35 -1.84 -1.38 8.48
CA GLN A 35 -1.76 -2.16 9.71
C GLN A 35 -3.05 -2.07 10.50
N LEU A 36 -3.64 -0.87 10.56
CA LEU A 36 -4.80 -0.57 11.38
C LEU A 36 -6.12 -0.98 10.72
N PHE A 37 -6.23 -0.85 9.39
CA PHE A 37 -7.51 -1.03 8.69
C PHE A 37 -7.53 -2.22 7.72
N MET A 38 -6.36 -2.62 7.16
CA MET A 38 -6.29 -3.63 6.09
C MET A 38 -5.69 -4.97 6.55
N ASN A 39 -5.27 -5.09 7.81
CA ASN A 39 -4.90 -6.36 8.42
C ASN A 39 -6.17 -7.08 8.95
N PRO A 40 -6.27 -8.41 8.78
CA PRO A 40 -5.23 -9.36 8.37
C PRO A 40 -5.04 -9.55 6.85
N ASN A 41 -5.80 -8.91 5.96
CA ASN A 41 -5.69 -9.15 4.51
C ASN A 41 -4.27 -8.89 3.97
N VAL A 42 -3.57 -7.85 4.48
CA VAL A 42 -2.16 -7.61 4.13
C VAL A 42 -1.29 -8.77 4.58
N HIS A 43 -1.47 -9.23 5.81
CA HIS A 43 -0.70 -10.35 6.37
C HIS A 43 -0.91 -11.62 5.54
N GLU A 44 -2.14 -11.96 5.18
CA GLU A 44 -2.44 -13.13 4.35
C GLU A 44 -1.80 -13.03 2.95
N SER A 45 -1.76 -11.82 2.37
CA SER A 45 -1.05 -11.57 1.12
C SER A 45 0.47 -11.77 1.26
N ILE A 46 1.07 -11.26 2.33
CA ILE A 46 2.51 -11.41 2.62
C ILE A 46 2.87 -12.87 2.88
N LYS A 47 2.03 -13.60 3.61
CA LYS A 47 2.21 -15.01 3.97
C LYS A 47 2.19 -15.91 2.74
N ASN A 48 1.36 -15.60 1.74
CA ASN A 48 1.27 -16.35 0.50
C ASN A 48 2.39 -15.93 -0.48
N GLU A 49 3.47 -16.69 -0.53
CA GLU A 49 4.61 -16.40 -1.43
C GLU A 49 4.27 -16.43 -2.92
N ALA A 50 3.17 -17.08 -3.30
CA ALA A 50 2.69 -17.08 -4.68
C ALA A 50 2.05 -15.74 -5.07
N ASP A 51 1.67 -14.90 -4.12
CA ASP A 51 1.15 -13.56 -4.35
C ASP A 51 2.28 -12.52 -4.34
N LYS A 52 2.11 -11.45 -5.09
CA LYS A 52 2.91 -10.23 -4.98
C LYS A 52 2.13 -9.22 -4.15
N THR A 53 2.71 -8.78 -3.04
CA THR A 53 2.16 -7.74 -2.17
C THR A 53 2.82 -6.41 -2.46
N VAL A 54 2.04 -5.38 -2.79
CA VAL A 54 2.52 -4.03 -3.07
C VAL A 54 1.84 -3.06 -2.12
N ILE A 55 2.60 -2.47 -1.20
CA ILE A 55 2.12 -1.43 -0.28
C ILE A 55 2.53 -0.08 -0.85
N ILE A 56 1.61 0.88 -0.89
CA ILE A 56 1.87 2.21 -1.43
C ILE A 56 1.49 3.25 -0.38
N HIS A 57 2.48 3.98 0.13
CA HIS A 57 2.24 5.15 0.97
C HIS A 57 2.18 6.39 0.08
N THR A 58 1.03 7.04 0.03
CA THR A 58 0.83 8.17 -0.86
C THR A 58 1.35 9.47 -0.25
N THR A 59 1.15 9.69 1.03
CA THR A 59 1.68 10.86 1.75
C THR A 59 2.83 10.46 2.67
N ALA A 60 3.54 11.44 3.15
CA ALA A 60 4.58 11.23 4.15
C ALA A 60 4.01 11.08 5.56
N GLY A 61 2.78 11.54 5.79
CA GLY A 61 2.13 11.49 7.10
C GLY A 61 2.94 12.19 8.19
N GLU A 62 3.57 13.32 7.84
CA GLU A 62 4.45 14.06 8.76
C GLU A 62 3.68 14.87 9.80
N ALA A 63 2.35 14.98 9.67
CA ALA A 63 1.45 15.67 10.58
C ALA A 63 1.92 17.12 10.91
N GLY A 64 2.48 17.83 9.92
CA GLY A 64 3.03 19.17 10.09
C GLY A 64 4.32 19.23 10.89
N ALA A 65 4.92 18.09 11.25
CA ALA A 65 6.20 18.04 11.92
C ALA A 65 7.37 18.42 10.99
N GLY A 66 8.50 18.80 11.57
CA GLY A 66 9.67 19.25 10.82
C GLY A 66 10.31 18.18 9.94
N MET A 67 11.22 18.64 9.06
CA MET A 67 11.87 17.86 8.01
C MET A 67 13.31 17.42 8.34
N GLY A 68 13.73 17.48 9.60
CA GLY A 68 15.10 17.18 10.04
C GLY A 68 15.51 15.70 9.87
N ASN A 69 16.70 15.36 10.36
CA ASN A 69 17.21 13.97 10.29
C ASN A 69 16.33 12.99 11.06
N ASP A 70 15.81 13.42 12.21
CA ASP A 70 14.89 12.65 13.06
C ASP A 70 13.42 13.00 12.76
N ALA A 71 13.10 13.31 11.49
CA ALA A 71 11.75 13.71 11.11
C ALA A 71 10.74 12.57 11.35
N TYR A 72 9.57 12.94 11.87
CA TYR A 72 8.50 12.01 12.24
C TYR A 72 8.11 11.07 11.09
N TYR A 73 8.02 11.58 9.85
CA TYR A 73 7.68 10.74 8.70
C TYR A 73 8.70 9.62 8.44
N LYS A 74 10.01 9.88 8.72
CA LYS A 74 11.05 8.85 8.55
C LYS A 74 10.89 7.74 9.57
N ALA A 75 10.61 8.10 10.83
CA ALA A 75 10.33 7.13 11.87
C ALA A 75 9.12 6.25 11.51
N ARG A 76 8.06 6.84 10.96
CA ARG A 76 6.88 6.10 10.47
C ARG A 76 7.23 5.20 9.29
N GLU A 77 7.99 5.69 8.30
CA GLU A 77 8.45 4.89 7.15
C GLU A 77 9.28 3.68 7.62
N GLU A 78 10.26 3.90 8.50
CA GLU A 78 11.12 2.83 9.03
C GLU A 78 10.31 1.82 9.85
N GLY A 79 9.40 2.27 10.67
CA GLY A 79 8.49 1.43 11.43
C GLY A 79 7.61 0.54 10.53
N SER A 80 7.01 1.14 9.49
CA SER A 80 6.21 0.40 8.52
C SER A 80 7.04 -0.64 7.75
N LEU A 81 8.27 -0.29 7.31
CA LEU A 81 9.19 -1.22 6.65
C LEU A 81 9.62 -2.36 7.59
N ALA A 82 9.82 -2.07 8.88
CA ALA A 82 10.13 -3.07 9.88
C ALA A 82 8.96 -4.03 10.11
N ALA A 83 7.73 -3.52 10.14
CA ALA A 83 6.52 -4.34 10.24
C ALA A 83 6.35 -5.26 9.01
N VAL A 84 6.65 -4.79 7.80
CA VAL A 84 6.67 -5.63 6.59
C VAL A 84 7.69 -6.77 6.73
N ARG A 85 8.91 -6.48 7.20
CA ARG A 85 9.93 -7.52 7.45
C ARG A 85 9.50 -8.51 8.52
N PHE A 86 8.90 -8.01 9.61
CA PHE A 86 8.36 -8.85 10.68
C PHE A 86 7.34 -9.83 10.12
N LEU A 87 6.31 -9.37 9.44
CA LEU A 87 5.27 -10.23 8.86
C LEU A 87 5.85 -11.21 7.83
N SER A 88 6.78 -10.75 6.98
CA SER A 88 7.42 -11.60 5.97
C SER A 88 8.27 -12.71 6.58
N ASN A 89 8.70 -12.59 7.84
CA ASN A 89 9.54 -13.57 8.54
C ASN A 89 8.77 -14.43 9.55
N THR A 90 7.56 -14.05 9.95
CA THR A 90 6.80 -14.66 11.06
C THR A 90 6.63 -16.17 10.90
N TYR A 91 6.43 -16.67 9.68
CA TYR A 91 6.19 -18.10 9.41
C TYR A 91 7.36 -18.77 8.68
N ARG A 92 8.54 -18.16 8.67
CA ARG A 92 9.67 -18.65 7.87
C ARG A 92 10.88 -18.95 8.76
N THR A 93 11.53 -20.05 8.44
CA THR A 93 12.80 -20.45 9.03
C THR A 93 13.90 -20.50 7.97
N GLY A 94 15.16 -20.23 8.33
CA GLY A 94 16.31 -20.45 7.49
C GLY A 94 16.99 -19.20 6.94
N ALA A 95 17.78 -19.37 5.89
CA ALA A 95 18.63 -18.35 5.30
C ALA A 95 17.80 -17.15 4.78
N GLY A 96 18.29 -15.94 5.04
CA GLY A 96 17.66 -14.69 4.63
C GLY A 96 16.88 -13.98 5.74
N LEU A 97 16.70 -14.60 6.92
CA LEU A 97 16.26 -13.89 8.11
C LEU A 97 17.33 -12.85 8.48
N GLY A 98 16.93 -11.59 8.59
CA GLY A 98 17.85 -10.49 8.88
C GLY A 98 18.48 -9.80 7.66
N ALA A 99 18.24 -10.29 6.43
CA ALA A 99 18.60 -9.52 5.24
C ALA A 99 17.88 -8.16 5.24
N GLY A 100 18.57 -7.10 4.83
CA GLY A 100 17.98 -5.78 4.64
C GLY A 100 17.01 -5.78 3.47
N MET A 101 16.09 -4.80 3.45
CA MET A 101 15.27 -4.55 2.28
C MET A 101 16.11 -3.93 1.16
N GLU A 102 15.94 -4.42 -0.07
CA GLU A 102 16.53 -3.75 -1.22
C GLU A 102 15.88 -2.38 -1.40
N ARG A 103 16.71 -1.33 -1.41
CA ARG A 103 16.28 0.06 -1.57
C ARG A 103 16.68 0.57 -2.95
N THR A 104 15.73 0.98 -3.75
CA THR A 104 15.95 1.49 -5.11
C THR A 104 15.11 2.74 -5.37
N TYR A 105 15.46 3.46 -6.43
CA TYR A 105 14.58 4.46 -7.02
C TYR A 105 14.11 3.96 -8.37
N VAL A 106 12.82 4.10 -8.63
CA VAL A 106 12.24 3.81 -9.96
C VAL A 106 11.75 5.10 -10.60
N ASN A 107 11.87 5.17 -11.91
CA ASN A 107 11.32 6.28 -12.68
C ASN A 107 9.99 5.82 -13.29
N LEU A 108 8.89 6.45 -12.88
CA LEU A 108 7.54 6.21 -13.40
C LEU A 108 6.96 7.53 -13.88
N ASN A 109 6.60 7.62 -15.15
CA ASN A 109 6.08 8.85 -15.75
C ASN A 109 6.97 10.08 -15.46
N ASN A 110 8.30 9.91 -15.55
CA ASN A 110 9.33 10.91 -15.23
C ASN A 110 9.43 11.33 -13.74
N HIS A 111 8.73 10.63 -12.84
CA HIS A 111 8.85 10.84 -11.40
C HIS A 111 9.78 9.81 -10.77
N LYS A 112 10.73 10.30 -9.97
CA LYS A 112 11.67 9.47 -9.20
C LYS A 112 11.03 9.07 -7.89
N ILE A 113 10.64 7.79 -7.75
CA ILE A 113 9.89 7.27 -6.62
C ILE A 113 10.75 6.26 -5.84
N LEU A 114 10.78 6.39 -4.52
CA LEU A 114 11.49 5.47 -3.64
C LEU A 114 10.71 4.17 -3.53
N ARG A 115 11.43 3.05 -3.72
CA ARG A 115 10.89 1.70 -3.70
C ARG A 115 11.77 0.81 -2.84
N TYR A 116 11.12 0.04 -1.98
CA TYR A 116 11.76 -1.04 -1.22
C TYR A 116 11.21 -2.39 -1.66
N GLN A 117 12.05 -3.43 -1.61
CA GLN A 117 11.62 -4.80 -1.86
C GLN A 117 12.17 -5.74 -0.80
N TYR A 118 11.32 -6.60 -0.30
CA TYR A 118 11.68 -7.68 0.59
C TYR A 118 10.81 -8.90 0.29
N ARG A 119 11.43 -9.99 -0.19
CA ARG A 119 10.73 -11.21 -0.61
C ARG A 119 9.63 -10.89 -1.65
N ASN A 120 8.40 -11.31 -1.40
CA ASN A 120 7.23 -11.01 -2.25
C ASN A 120 6.60 -9.64 -1.98
N CYS A 121 7.17 -8.84 -1.09
CA CYS A 121 6.65 -7.53 -0.71
C CYS A 121 7.41 -6.39 -1.38
N ILE A 122 6.68 -5.41 -1.87
CA ILE A 122 7.19 -4.18 -2.44
C ILE A 122 6.53 -3.02 -1.70
N VAL A 123 7.30 -2.00 -1.35
CA VAL A 123 6.77 -0.78 -0.71
C VAL A 123 7.19 0.44 -1.52
N TYR A 124 6.21 1.26 -1.91
CA TYR A 124 6.42 2.53 -2.59
C TYR A 124 6.13 3.69 -1.64
N LEU A 125 7.00 4.69 -1.65
CA LEU A 125 6.85 5.93 -0.87
C LEU A 125 6.73 7.11 -1.84
N LEU A 126 5.50 7.62 -2.02
CA LEU A 126 5.26 8.76 -2.92
C LEU A 126 5.53 10.10 -2.21
N ARG A 127 5.42 10.14 -0.89
CA ARG A 127 5.80 11.28 -0.04
C ARG A 127 5.12 12.60 -0.39
N PHE A 128 3.83 12.58 -0.76
CA PHE A 128 3.07 13.83 -0.79
C PHE A 128 3.03 14.45 0.61
N PRO A 129 2.92 15.80 0.71
CA PRO A 129 2.65 16.44 1.98
C PRO A 129 1.38 15.90 2.62
N ASP A 130 1.39 15.74 3.94
CA ASP A 130 0.19 15.42 4.74
C ASP A 130 -0.87 16.50 4.55
N GLY A 131 -2.10 16.07 4.29
CA GLY A 131 -3.22 16.95 4.00
C GLY A 131 -3.85 17.57 5.23
N ASN A 132 -3.45 17.17 6.44
CA ASN A 132 -4.24 17.42 7.64
C ASN A 132 -5.64 16.76 7.52
N GLY A 133 -6.31 16.44 8.62
CA GLY A 133 -7.57 15.67 8.62
C GLY A 133 -8.60 16.11 7.58
N GLN A 134 -8.68 17.41 7.27
CA GLN A 134 -9.64 18.04 6.36
C GLN A 134 -9.07 18.39 4.96
N GLY A 135 -7.84 18.03 4.65
CA GLY A 135 -7.22 18.34 3.35
C GLY A 135 -6.73 19.79 3.23
N THR A 136 -6.70 20.53 4.32
CA THR A 136 -6.26 21.94 4.33
C THR A 136 -4.75 22.07 4.15
N GLY A 137 -3.98 21.07 4.58
CA GLY A 137 -2.52 21.05 4.56
C GLY A 137 -1.89 21.92 5.64
N TYR A 138 -0.57 21.95 5.64
CA TYR A 138 0.26 22.69 6.59
C TYR A 138 1.04 23.80 5.90
N GLU A 139 1.28 24.89 6.64
CA GLU A 139 2.04 26.06 6.16
C GLU A 139 3.44 25.65 5.67
N LEU A 140 4.09 24.72 6.36
CA LEU A 140 5.40 24.18 6.01
C LEU A 140 5.48 23.72 4.53
N HIS A 141 4.36 23.26 3.96
CA HIS A 141 4.23 22.84 2.58
C HIS A 141 3.39 23.80 1.73
N GLN A 142 3.28 25.07 2.16
CA GLN A 142 2.48 26.07 1.46
C GLN A 142 1.03 25.64 1.26
N PHE A 143 0.49 24.88 2.20
CA PHE A 143 -0.87 24.30 2.14
C PHE A 143 -1.14 23.46 0.88
N LYS A 144 -0.11 22.95 0.20
CA LYS A 144 -0.24 22.03 -0.94
C LYS A 144 -0.55 20.63 -0.40
N THR A 145 -1.58 19.98 -0.97
CA THR A 145 -2.05 18.68 -0.52
C THR A 145 -2.47 17.81 -1.70
N LEU A 146 -2.58 16.50 -1.44
CA LEU A 146 -3.10 15.54 -2.40
C LEU A 146 -4.57 15.87 -2.77
N ALA A 147 -5.39 16.30 -1.79
CA ALA A 147 -6.78 16.69 -2.01
C ALA A 147 -6.90 17.89 -2.96
N LYS A 148 -6.10 18.94 -2.72
CA LYS A 148 -6.11 20.13 -3.58
C LYS A 148 -5.58 19.82 -4.99
N LEU A 149 -4.65 18.87 -5.14
CA LEU A 149 -4.19 18.41 -6.44
C LEU A 149 -5.32 17.68 -7.18
N PHE A 150 -6.07 16.82 -6.49
CA PHE A 150 -7.20 16.07 -7.05
C PHE A 150 -8.30 17.01 -7.54
N ASP A 151 -8.64 18.04 -6.77
CA ASP A 151 -9.71 19.00 -7.08
C ASP A 151 -9.26 20.12 -8.05
N GLY A 152 -7.98 20.15 -8.48
CA GLY A 152 -7.42 21.18 -9.34
C GLY A 152 -7.14 22.52 -8.66
N ASN A 153 -7.27 22.58 -7.34
CA ASN A 153 -7.02 23.77 -6.51
C ASN A 153 -5.53 23.97 -6.16
N SER A 154 -4.67 23.03 -6.52
CA SER A 154 -3.22 23.12 -6.38
C SER A 154 -2.54 22.51 -7.60
N ARG A 155 -1.42 23.07 -7.99
CA ARG A 155 -0.54 22.56 -9.04
C ARG A 155 0.90 22.54 -8.53
N ASP A 156 1.76 21.81 -9.26
CA ASP A 156 3.18 21.72 -8.94
C ASP A 156 3.41 21.37 -7.46
N VAL A 157 2.81 20.26 -7.03
CA VAL A 157 2.95 19.76 -5.66
C VAL A 157 4.26 19.00 -5.53
N PRO A 158 5.26 19.53 -4.81
CA PRO A 158 6.50 18.79 -4.56
C PRO A 158 6.26 17.70 -3.51
N THR A 159 7.00 16.61 -3.63
CA THR A 159 7.18 15.68 -2.53
C THR A 159 7.93 16.36 -1.38
N ILE A 160 7.71 15.92 -0.14
CA ILE A 160 8.34 16.58 1.02
C ILE A 160 9.87 16.47 1.00
N ASP A 161 10.43 15.42 0.40
CA ASP A 161 11.86 15.25 0.19
C ASP A 161 12.39 15.94 -1.08
N LYS A 162 11.52 16.64 -1.81
CA LYS A 162 11.82 17.36 -3.05
C LYS A 162 12.41 16.48 -4.17
N SER A 163 12.19 15.17 -4.12
CA SER A 163 12.69 14.24 -5.13
C SER A 163 11.96 14.36 -6.47
N THR A 164 10.70 14.85 -6.45
CA THR A 164 9.90 15.09 -7.64
C THR A 164 8.81 16.15 -7.38
N ILE A 165 8.17 16.62 -8.46
CA ILE A 165 7.05 17.57 -8.43
C ILE A 165 5.94 17.04 -9.33
N TYR A 166 4.74 16.87 -8.79
CA TYR A 166 3.55 16.48 -9.54
C TYR A 166 2.80 17.73 -10.02
N LYS A 167 2.67 17.87 -11.34
CA LYS A 167 2.15 19.09 -11.98
C LYS A 167 0.66 19.31 -11.70
N ASP A 168 -0.11 18.25 -11.84
CA ASP A 168 -1.55 18.26 -11.72
C ASP A 168 -2.09 16.84 -11.48
N ARG A 169 -3.41 16.73 -11.43
CA ARG A 169 -4.13 15.47 -11.24
C ARG A 169 -3.77 14.43 -12.30
N GLU A 170 -3.76 14.81 -13.57
CA GLU A 170 -3.51 13.89 -14.69
C GLU A 170 -2.10 13.30 -14.62
N ASP A 171 -1.12 14.11 -14.23
CA ASP A 171 0.27 13.71 -14.07
C ASP A 171 0.42 12.62 -12.98
N LEU A 172 -0.28 12.77 -11.85
CA LEU A 172 -0.31 11.74 -10.81
C LEU A 172 -1.09 10.49 -11.26
N GLU A 173 -2.23 10.64 -11.94
CA GLU A 173 -3.00 9.50 -12.46
C GLU A 173 -2.15 8.67 -13.46
N LYS A 174 -1.39 9.31 -14.35
CA LYS A 174 -0.44 8.63 -15.25
C LYS A 174 0.66 7.89 -14.48
N THR A 175 1.15 8.47 -13.41
CA THR A 175 2.19 7.86 -12.56
C THR A 175 1.64 6.64 -11.83
N ILE A 176 0.46 6.73 -11.24
CA ILE A 176 -0.24 5.60 -10.59
C ILE A 176 -0.51 4.48 -11.61
N LYS A 177 -0.96 4.84 -12.80
CA LYS A 177 -1.18 3.87 -13.88
C LYS A 177 0.10 3.13 -14.24
N ALA A 178 1.20 3.86 -14.42
CA ALA A 178 2.51 3.27 -14.70
C ALA A 178 2.98 2.34 -13.56
N LEU A 179 2.71 2.69 -12.29
CA LEU A 179 3.03 1.87 -11.13
C LEU A 179 2.22 0.56 -11.14
N ILE A 180 0.90 0.66 -11.32
CA ILE A 180 0.03 -0.54 -11.35
C ILE A 180 0.46 -1.47 -12.48
N LEU A 181 0.63 -0.95 -13.70
CA LEU A 181 1.01 -1.75 -14.87
C LEU A 181 2.40 -2.38 -14.72
N LYS A 182 3.33 -1.68 -14.05
CA LYS A 182 4.68 -2.22 -13.76
C LYS A 182 4.62 -3.42 -12.82
N GLU A 183 3.77 -3.37 -11.81
CA GLU A 183 3.75 -4.39 -10.76
C GLU A 183 2.76 -5.54 -11.02
N GLN A 184 1.78 -5.37 -11.91
CA GLN A 184 0.89 -6.47 -12.31
C GLN A 184 1.70 -7.64 -12.89
N ALA A 185 1.39 -8.86 -12.43
CA ALA A 185 2.15 -10.07 -12.78
C ALA A 185 1.33 -11.11 -13.58
N GLY A 186 0.27 -10.68 -14.24
CA GLY A 186 -0.54 -11.50 -15.16
C GLY A 186 -1.64 -12.36 -14.52
N GLY A 187 -1.66 -12.50 -13.18
CA GLY A 187 -2.76 -13.09 -12.43
C GLY A 187 -3.85 -12.09 -12.08
N ASN A 188 -4.65 -12.42 -11.07
CA ASN A 188 -5.67 -11.51 -10.55
C ASN A 188 -5.02 -10.26 -9.93
N THR A 189 -5.64 -9.11 -10.15
CA THR A 189 -5.23 -7.85 -9.54
C THR A 189 -6.31 -7.38 -8.56
N GLU A 190 -5.88 -7.13 -7.33
CA GLU A 190 -6.71 -6.58 -6.25
C GLU A 190 -6.10 -5.26 -5.80
N ILE A 191 -6.96 -4.25 -5.53
CA ILE A 191 -6.55 -2.97 -4.97
C ILE A 191 -7.36 -2.70 -3.70
N HIS A 192 -6.67 -2.59 -2.59
CA HIS A 192 -7.22 -2.34 -1.26
C HIS A 192 -7.10 -0.86 -0.95
N LEU A 193 -8.23 -0.20 -0.61
CA LEU A 193 -8.39 1.24 -0.54
C LEU A 193 -9.32 1.62 0.62
N ALA A 194 -9.24 2.85 1.12
CA ALA A 194 -10.30 3.41 1.95
C ALA A 194 -11.63 3.52 1.18
N ASP A 195 -12.76 3.23 1.80
CA ASP A 195 -14.06 3.47 1.19
C ASP A 195 -14.34 4.98 1.12
N THR A 196 -14.73 5.44 -0.07
CA THR A 196 -15.04 6.87 -0.30
C THR A 196 -16.51 7.21 -0.09
N ASP A 197 -17.33 6.23 0.23
CA ASP A 197 -18.75 6.44 0.54
C ASP A 197 -18.92 6.94 1.99
N GLN A 198 -19.33 8.19 2.16
CA GLN A 198 -19.51 8.83 3.46
C GLN A 198 -20.59 8.18 4.34
N LYS A 199 -21.44 7.32 3.77
CA LYS A 199 -22.41 6.52 4.55
C LYS A 199 -21.77 5.30 5.21
N ILE A 200 -20.68 4.80 4.63
CA ILE A 200 -19.97 3.60 5.08
C ILE A 200 -18.74 3.98 5.90
N ASN A 201 -18.02 4.98 5.46
CA ASN A 201 -16.77 5.46 6.08
C ASN A 201 -16.85 6.98 6.34
N PRO A 202 -17.73 7.42 7.26
CA PRO A 202 -17.91 8.83 7.57
C PRO A 202 -16.71 9.42 8.28
N ASN A 203 -16.46 10.71 8.05
CA ASN A 203 -15.43 11.51 8.74
C ASN A 203 -14.02 10.94 8.67
N ASP A 204 -13.71 10.18 7.61
CA ASP A 204 -12.38 9.65 7.38
C ASP A 204 -11.40 10.76 6.96
N HIS A 205 -10.11 10.52 7.17
CA HIS A 205 -9.07 11.47 6.83
C HIS A 205 -9.07 11.83 5.34
N SER A 206 -8.86 13.11 5.02
CA SER A 206 -8.85 13.60 3.64
C SER A 206 -7.86 12.86 2.74
N ASP A 207 -6.68 12.51 3.25
CA ASP A 207 -5.67 11.78 2.48
C ASP A 207 -6.10 10.35 2.17
N HIS A 208 -6.79 9.65 3.09
CA HIS A 208 -7.35 8.33 2.84
C HIS A 208 -8.35 8.39 1.69
N GLN A 209 -9.30 9.33 1.79
CA GLN A 209 -10.33 9.53 0.78
C GLN A 209 -9.75 9.89 -0.58
N THR A 210 -8.76 10.78 -0.61
CA THR A 210 -8.19 11.28 -1.87
C THR A 210 -7.29 10.26 -2.53
N SER A 211 -6.46 9.55 -1.76
CA SER A 211 -5.67 8.43 -2.26
C SER A 211 -6.57 7.40 -2.92
N SER A 212 -7.64 7.04 -2.24
CA SER A 212 -8.63 6.09 -2.78
C SER A 212 -9.26 6.59 -4.08
N LYS A 213 -9.66 7.86 -4.17
CA LYS A 213 -10.25 8.46 -5.39
C LYS A 213 -9.31 8.37 -6.59
N PHE A 214 -8.01 8.67 -6.41
CA PHE A 214 -7.00 8.54 -7.45
C PHE A 214 -6.89 7.11 -7.96
N PHE A 215 -6.72 6.15 -7.07
CA PHE A 215 -6.56 4.74 -7.45
C PHE A 215 -7.85 4.15 -8.04
N GLN A 216 -9.03 4.53 -7.56
CA GLN A 216 -10.30 4.12 -8.16
C GLN A 216 -10.47 4.66 -9.59
N ALA A 217 -10.06 5.91 -9.86
CA ALA A 217 -10.11 6.50 -11.19
C ALA A 217 -9.22 5.72 -12.17
N VAL A 218 -7.97 5.46 -11.77
CA VAL A 218 -7.01 4.70 -12.57
C VAL A 218 -7.43 3.24 -12.74
N ALA A 219 -7.98 2.60 -11.70
CA ALA A 219 -8.50 1.24 -11.79
C ALA A 219 -9.63 1.11 -12.81
N LYS A 220 -10.54 2.09 -12.85
CA LYS A 220 -11.61 2.16 -13.87
C LYS A 220 -11.06 2.36 -15.29
N GLU A 221 -9.95 3.08 -15.41
CA GLU A 221 -9.29 3.27 -16.71
C GLU A 221 -8.63 1.98 -17.20
N ILE A 222 -7.93 1.24 -16.34
CA ILE A 222 -7.23 -0.01 -16.71
C ILE A 222 -8.24 -1.15 -16.92
N GLY A 223 -9.15 -1.36 -15.98
CA GLY A 223 -10.09 -2.49 -15.96
C GLY A 223 -9.50 -3.81 -15.46
N GLY A 224 -10.35 -4.83 -15.31
CA GLY A 224 -9.92 -6.21 -15.03
C GLY A 224 -9.40 -6.45 -13.60
N MET A 225 -9.89 -5.73 -12.59
CA MET A 225 -9.43 -5.86 -11.21
C MET A 225 -10.57 -5.79 -10.19
N THR A 226 -10.27 -6.18 -8.96
CA THR A 226 -11.21 -6.10 -7.83
C THR A 226 -10.73 -5.05 -6.84
N LEU A 227 -11.63 -4.16 -6.44
CA LEU A 227 -11.39 -3.18 -5.39
C LEU A 227 -11.94 -3.70 -4.06
N TYR A 228 -11.17 -3.58 -2.99
CA TYR A 228 -11.54 -3.80 -1.60
C TYR A 228 -11.59 -2.44 -0.92
N LEU A 229 -12.77 -2.00 -0.50
CA LEU A 229 -13.00 -0.68 0.06
C LEU A 229 -13.23 -0.77 1.56
N TYR A 230 -12.30 -0.27 2.36
CA TYR A 230 -12.27 -0.42 3.81
C TYR A 230 -12.94 0.74 4.54
N THR A 231 -13.67 0.40 5.60
CA THR A 231 -14.08 1.36 6.61
C THR A 231 -12.90 1.61 7.54
N ASN A 232 -12.38 2.84 7.53
CA ASN A 232 -11.23 3.20 8.34
C ASN A 232 -11.64 3.73 9.72
N TYR A 233 -11.65 5.04 9.94
CA TYR A 233 -11.89 5.63 11.27
C TYR A 233 -13.20 5.20 11.91
N ALA A 234 -14.27 5.10 11.13
CA ALA A 234 -15.57 4.68 11.62
C ALA A 234 -15.60 3.24 12.15
N SER A 235 -14.62 2.41 11.79
CA SER A 235 -14.54 1.04 12.28
C SER A 235 -14.35 0.95 13.79
N ALA A 236 -13.78 1.99 14.44
CA ALA A 236 -13.63 2.04 15.89
C ALA A 236 -14.95 1.89 16.66
N GLN A 237 -16.08 2.25 16.01
CA GLN A 237 -17.43 2.17 16.59
C GLN A 237 -18.12 0.83 16.31
N LEU A 238 -17.48 -0.06 15.56
CA LEU A 238 -18.03 -1.37 15.21
C LEU A 238 -17.46 -2.45 16.11
N ASP A 239 -18.09 -3.62 16.14
CA ASP A 239 -17.59 -4.76 16.90
C ASP A 239 -16.25 -5.29 16.37
N LYS A 240 -15.44 -5.92 17.23
CA LYS A 240 -14.28 -6.67 16.75
C LYS A 240 -14.74 -7.88 15.95
N ASN A 241 -14.23 -8.02 14.73
CA ASN A 241 -14.62 -9.08 13.80
C ASN A 241 -13.43 -9.89 13.25
N VAL A 242 -12.21 -9.54 13.66
CA VAL A 242 -11.00 -10.29 13.31
C VAL A 242 -10.78 -11.41 14.32
N PRO A 243 -10.59 -12.66 13.86
CA PRO A 243 -10.27 -13.78 14.75
C PRO A 243 -8.99 -13.55 15.56
N GLU A 244 -8.85 -14.24 16.71
CA GLU A 244 -7.77 -13.99 17.66
C GLU A 244 -6.37 -14.04 17.04
N GLU A 245 -6.07 -15.03 16.20
CA GLU A 245 -4.77 -15.11 15.50
C GLU A 245 -4.50 -13.85 14.66
N GLY A 246 -5.46 -13.43 13.86
CA GLY A 246 -5.35 -12.21 13.04
C GLY A 246 -5.23 -10.95 13.90
N PHE A 247 -5.93 -10.89 15.03
CA PHE A 247 -5.81 -9.79 15.98
C PHE A 247 -4.39 -9.71 16.58
N LEU A 248 -3.84 -10.84 17.05
CA LEU A 248 -2.50 -10.89 17.65
C LEU A 248 -1.42 -10.48 16.62
N VAL A 249 -1.53 -10.96 15.39
CA VAL A 249 -0.60 -10.58 14.31
C VAL A 249 -0.70 -9.10 13.98
N SER A 250 -1.92 -8.55 13.92
CA SER A 250 -2.13 -7.11 13.66
C SER A 250 -1.54 -6.26 14.78
N ALA A 251 -1.79 -6.64 16.03
CA ALA A 251 -1.23 -5.97 17.20
C ALA A 251 0.31 -6.03 17.22
N ALA A 252 0.90 -7.18 16.87
CA ALA A 252 2.35 -7.32 16.81
C ALA A 252 2.96 -6.45 15.71
N ALA A 253 2.37 -6.42 14.50
CA ALA A 253 2.83 -5.57 13.41
C ALA A 253 2.76 -4.08 13.78
N TRP A 254 1.67 -3.65 14.43
CA TRP A 254 1.52 -2.30 14.95
C TRP A 254 2.54 -1.99 16.06
N GLY A 255 2.76 -2.93 16.96
CA GLY A 255 3.78 -2.82 18.01
C GLY A 255 5.19 -2.60 17.46
N VAL A 256 5.56 -3.28 16.36
CA VAL A 256 6.85 -3.06 15.67
C VAL A 256 6.95 -1.63 15.13
N THR A 257 5.91 -1.12 14.50
CA THR A 257 5.90 0.26 13.96
C THR A 257 6.05 1.29 15.08
N THR A 258 5.26 1.15 16.15
CA THR A 258 5.29 2.11 17.27
C THR A 258 6.61 2.08 18.03
N ALA A 259 7.26 0.92 18.14
CA ALA A 259 8.59 0.80 18.74
C ALA A 259 9.62 1.63 17.94
N HIS A 260 9.62 1.54 16.59
CA HIS A 260 10.51 2.35 15.77
C HIS A 260 10.22 3.84 15.87
N ILE A 261 8.95 4.24 15.98
CA ILE A 261 8.59 5.65 16.22
C ILE A 261 9.19 6.16 17.56
N ALA A 262 9.11 5.33 18.59
CA ALA A 262 9.68 5.65 19.90
C ALA A 262 11.23 5.67 19.88
N ASP A 263 11.89 4.77 19.15
CA ASP A 263 13.35 4.75 18.99
C ASP A 263 13.87 6.06 18.36
N HIS A 264 13.09 6.67 17.47
CA HIS A 264 13.34 7.99 16.91
C HIS A 264 12.92 9.17 17.83
N ARG A 265 12.61 8.88 19.09
CA ARG A 265 12.24 9.88 20.13
C ARG A 265 10.96 10.67 19.82
N HIS A 266 10.06 10.09 19.03
CA HIS A 266 8.72 10.60 18.84
C HIS A 266 7.75 9.97 19.83
N TYR A 267 6.62 10.65 20.10
CA TYR A 267 5.56 10.07 20.93
C TYR A 267 5.07 8.75 20.33
N SER A 268 4.93 7.75 21.18
CA SER A 268 4.38 6.46 20.77
C SER A 268 2.94 6.65 20.30
N THR A 269 2.63 6.07 19.17
CA THR A 269 1.26 5.95 18.65
C THR A 269 0.54 4.70 19.16
N TRP A 270 1.13 3.97 20.12
CA TRP A 270 0.43 2.95 20.87
C TRP A 270 -0.45 3.61 21.93
N ASP A 271 -1.58 4.11 21.49
CA ASP A 271 -2.54 4.86 22.29
C ASP A 271 -3.97 4.33 22.06
N ASP A 272 -4.92 4.83 22.86
CA ASP A 272 -6.31 4.34 22.82
C ASP A 272 -6.97 4.58 21.46
N ALA A 273 -6.65 5.68 20.78
CA ALA A 273 -7.24 6.00 19.49
C ALA A 273 -6.80 4.99 18.41
N HIS A 274 -5.49 4.81 18.22
CA HIS A 274 -4.96 3.86 17.24
C HIS A 274 -5.32 2.41 17.59
N ASN A 275 -5.21 2.04 18.86
CA ASN A 275 -5.52 0.69 19.32
C ASN A 275 -7.01 0.35 19.19
N SER A 276 -7.89 1.37 19.12
CA SER A 276 -9.33 1.14 18.90
C SER A 276 -9.64 0.51 17.55
N TRP A 277 -8.78 0.67 16.54
CA TRP A 277 -8.98 0.06 15.21
C TRP A 277 -8.48 -1.37 15.10
N ILE A 278 -7.54 -1.79 15.94
CA ILE A 278 -6.95 -3.13 15.88
C ILE A 278 -8.01 -4.21 16.17
N GLY A 279 -8.08 -5.23 15.32
CA GLY A 279 -9.07 -6.31 15.43
C GLY A 279 -10.41 -6.01 14.76
N ARG A 280 -10.46 -4.93 13.98
CA ARG A 280 -11.62 -4.51 13.19
C ARG A 280 -11.23 -4.39 11.73
N GLN A 281 -11.79 -5.24 10.88
CA GLN A 281 -11.56 -5.19 9.45
C GLN A 281 -12.88 -5.27 8.71
N TYR A 282 -13.39 -4.15 8.27
CA TYR A 282 -14.64 -4.03 7.55
C TYR A 282 -14.37 -3.51 6.14
N PHE A 283 -14.85 -4.21 5.13
CA PHE A 283 -14.70 -3.82 3.73
C PHE A 283 -15.84 -4.35 2.88
N ARG A 284 -16.02 -3.73 1.72
CA ARG A 284 -16.84 -4.23 0.62
C ARG A 284 -16.01 -4.36 -0.65
N THR A 285 -16.47 -5.16 -1.61
CA THR A 285 -15.75 -5.39 -2.87
C THR A 285 -16.51 -4.83 -4.06
N ILE A 286 -15.76 -4.31 -5.03
CA ILE A 286 -16.29 -3.86 -6.32
C ILE A 286 -15.43 -4.47 -7.42
N ARG A 287 -16.05 -5.19 -8.36
CA ARG A 287 -15.36 -5.73 -9.52
C ARG A 287 -15.36 -4.72 -10.66
N ILE A 288 -14.19 -4.38 -11.18
CA ILE A 288 -14.02 -3.58 -12.38
C ILE A 288 -13.88 -4.53 -13.57
N PRO A 289 -14.78 -4.51 -14.57
CA PRO A 289 -14.72 -5.39 -15.73
C PRO A 289 -13.42 -5.19 -16.52
N LYS A 290 -12.99 -6.21 -17.24
CA LYS A 290 -11.98 -6.05 -18.30
C LYS A 290 -12.56 -5.16 -19.41
N LYS A 291 -11.76 -4.27 -19.93
CA LYS A 291 -12.12 -3.48 -21.12
C LYS A 291 -11.92 -4.30 -22.39
#